data_698f99c898d2849a0ae1145bee254530
#
_entry.id   698f99c898d2849a0ae1145bee254530
#
_cell.length_a   1.000
_cell.length_b   1.000
_cell.length_c   1.000
_cell.angle_alpha   90.00
_cell.angle_beta   90.00
_cell.angle_gamma   90.00
#
_symmetry.space_group_name_H-M   'P 1'
#
loop_
_entity.id
_entity.type
_entity.pdbx_description
1 polymer ?
#
loop_
_entity_poly.entity_id
_entity_poly.type
_entity_poly.pdbx_seq_one_letter_code
_entity_poly.pdbx_strand_id
1 'polypeptide(L)'
;PYGLYRVEGYISANLARKVTGFSEEDLELLWEAIINMFEHDHSAARGKMAVRELIVFKHSKELGDCPAYKLFEAVEVTRKDGILYPRKYQDYEVIVHEGQIPETVEVIRKI
;
A
#
# COMPACT_ATOMS: atom_id res chain seq x y z
N PRO A 1 -0.78 -21.01 -11.23
CA PRO A 1 -0.11 -19.74 -11.50
C PRO A 1 -0.14 -18.83 -10.29
N TYR A 2 0.88 -18.02 -10.15
CA TYR A 2 1.00 -17.03 -9.08
C TYR A 2 1.02 -15.62 -9.69
N GLY A 3 0.33 -14.69 -9.06
CA GLY A 3 0.32 -13.30 -9.46
C GLY A 3 0.47 -12.39 -8.25
N LEU A 4 1.36 -11.41 -8.35
CA LEU A 4 1.47 -10.35 -7.36
C LEU A 4 0.86 -9.08 -7.96
N TYR A 5 -0.17 -8.56 -7.30
CA TYR A 5 -0.90 -7.39 -7.77
C TYR A 5 -0.56 -6.19 -6.92
N ARG A 6 -0.45 -5.05 -7.56
CA ARG A 6 -0.19 -3.77 -6.89
C ARG A 6 -1.42 -2.88 -7.05
N VAL A 7 -1.87 -2.31 -5.93
CA VAL A 7 -2.98 -1.37 -5.91
C VAL A 7 -2.50 -0.07 -5.29
N GLU A 8 -2.84 1.04 -5.91
CA GLU A 8 -2.47 2.37 -5.45
C GLU A 8 -3.73 3.19 -5.20
N GLY A 9 -3.70 3.99 -4.14
CA GLY A 9 -4.83 4.85 -3.80
C GLY A 9 -4.37 5.97 -2.88
N TYR A 10 -5.25 6.91 -2.61
CA TYR A 10 -4.94 7.99 -1.69
C TYR A 10 -6.19 8.48 -0.96
N ILE A 11 -5.97 9.10 0.19
CA ILE A 11 -7.02 9.68 1.02
C ILE A 11 -6.69 11.15 1.23
N SER A 12 -7.64 12.00 0.89
CA SER A 12 -7.50 13.44 1.16
C SER A 12 -7.92 13.73 2.59
N ALA A 13 -6.97 14.08 3.45
CA ALA A 13 -7.24 14.40 4.85
C ALA A 13 -8.16 15.62 4.97
N ASN A 14 -7.97 16.60 4.10
CA ASN A 14 -8.80 17.80 4.08
C ASN A 14 -10.27 17.45 3.77
N LEU A 15 -10.50 16.67 2.73
CA LEU A 15 -11.85 16.26 2.34
C LEU A 15 -12.46 15.33 3.41
N ALA A 16 -11.69 14.41 3.93
CA ALA A 16 -12.16 13.47 4.93
C ALA A 16 -12.62 14.18 6.21
N ARG A 17 -11.87 15.14 6.70
CA ARG A 17 -12.24 15.88 7.91
C ARG A 17 -13.45 16.79 7.72
N LYS A 18 -13.50 17.51 6.60
CA LYS A 18 -14.53 18.51 6.36
C LYS A 18 -15.87 17.93 5.90
N VAL A 19 -15.83 16.84 5.16
CA VAL A 19 -17.03 16.28 4.55
C VAL A 19 -17.56 15.07 5.31
N THR A 20 -16.68 14.17 5.74
CA THR A 20 -17.09 12.89 6.35
C THR A 20 -16.81 12.81 7.85
N GLY A 21 -16.02 13.71 8.41
CA GLY A 21 -15.62 13.64 9.81
C GLY A 21 -14.72 12.44 10.13
N PHE A 22 -13.95 12.00 9.16
CA PHE A 22 -13.09 10.82 9.27
C PHE A 22 -11.95 11.08 10.26
N SER A 23 -11.82 10.24 11.29
CA SER A 23 -10.84 10.40 12.35
C SER A 23 -9.62 9.50 12.16
N GLU A 24 -8.58 9.69 13.00
CA GLU A 24 -7.41 8.80 13.04
C GLU A 24 -7.81 7.36 13.40
N GLU A 25 -8.79 7.20 14.30
CA GLU A 25 -9.30 5.89 14.65
C GLU A 25 -9.98 5.20 13.48
N ASP A 26 -10.75 5.97 12.70
CA ASP A 26 -11.39 5.46 11.48
C ASP A 26 -10.32 5.03 10.47
N LEU A 27 -9.23 5.75 10.39
CA LEU A 27 -8.12 5.44 9.49
C LEU A 27 -7.45 4.13 9.89
N GLU A 28 -7.23 3.90 11.19
CA GLU A 28 -6.66 2.64 11.67
C GLU A 28 -7.58 1.46 11.38
N LEU A 29 -8.89 1.65 11.52
CA LEU A 29 -9.87 0.63 11.17
C LEU A 29 -9.83 0.32 9.67
N LEU A 30 -9.63 1.34 8.84
CA LEU A 30 -9.49 1.15 7.40
C LEU A 30 -8.26 0.31 7.06
N TRP A 31 -7.12 0.60 7.69
CA TRP A 31 -5.91 -0.18 7.47
C TRP A 31 -6.10 -1.64 7.88
N GLU A 32 -6.73 -1.89 9.01
CA GLU A 32 -7.05 -3.25 9.45
C GLU A 32 -7.97 -3.95 8.45
N ALA A 33 -8.99 -3.26 7.96
CA ALA A 33 -9.92 -3.83 6.99
C ALA A 33 -9.21 -4.21 5.69
N ILE A 34 -8.28 -3.38 5.22
CA ILE A 34 -7.50 -3.68 4.02
C ILE A 34 -6.59 -4.89 4.23
N ILE A 35 -5.90 -4.95 5.36
CA ILE A 35 -4.98 -6.05 5.68
C ILE A 35 -5.73 -7.39 5.72
N ASN A 36 -6.94 -7.39 6.26
CA ASN A 36 -7.72 -8.60 6.47
C ASN A 36 -8.81 -8.85 5.41
N MET A 37 -8.83 -8.06 4.34
CA MET A 37 -9.95 -8.10 3.39
C MET A 37 -10.19 -9.48 2.76
N PHE A 38 -9.15 -10.28 2.59
CA PHE A 38 -9.28 -11.60 1.97
C PHE A 38 -9.51 -12.72 2.99
N GLU A 39 -9.44 -12.41 4.28
CA GLU A 39 -9.65 -13.41 5.33
C GLU A 39 -11.10 -13.92 5.35
N HIS A 40 -12.05 -13.07 4.97
CA HIS A 40 -13.47 -13.38 4.99
C HIS A 40 -14.07 -13.56 3.59
N ASP A 41 -13.31 -13.31 2.54
CA ASP A 41 -13.78 -13.42 1.17
C ASP A 41 -13.08 -14.58 0.45
N HIS A 42 -13.54 -15.79 0.76
CA HIS A 42 -13.01 -17.01 0.14
C HIS A 42 -13.89 -17.39 -1.04
N SER A 43 -13.54 -16.87 -2.21
CA SER A 43 -14.19 -17.26 -3.44
C SER A 43 -13.44 -18.44 -4.06
N ALA A 44 -14.16 -19.46 -4.49
CA ALA A 44 -13.58 -20.61 -5.17
C ALA A 44 -12.85 -20.20 -6.46
N ALA A 45 -13.31 -19.12 -7.10
CA ALA A 45 -12.69 -18.60 -8.33
C ALA A 45 -11.39 -17.85 -8.08
N ARG A 46 -11.20 -17.30 -6.87
CA ARG A 46 -10.01 -16.50 -6.51
C ARG A 46 -8.90 -17.34 -5.88
N GLY A 47 -9.23 -18.50 -5.35
CA GLY A 47 -8.26 -19.31 -4.62
C GLY A 47 -7.78 -18.63 -3.35
N LYS A 48 -6.50 -18.78 -3.03
CA LYS A 48 -5.89 -18.18 -1.84
C LYS A 48 -5.31 -16.82 -2.16
N MET A 49 -5.89 -15.77 -1.60
CA MET A 49 -5.40 -14.41 -1.74
C MET A 49 -5.07 -13.84 -0.36
N ALA A 50 -4.04 -13.02 -0.31
CA ALA A 50 -3.64 -12.36 0.92
C ALA A 50 -2.98 -11.02 0.59
N VAL A 51 -3.17 -10.04 1.48
CA VAL A 51 -2.44 -8.78 1.40
C VAL A 51 -1.03 -9.04 1.92
N ARG A 52 -0.02 -8.84 1.08
CA ARG A 52 1.37 -9.15 1.42
C ARG A 52 2.11 -7.95 1.97
N GLU A 53 1.77 -6.75 1.50
CA GLU A 53 2.33 -5.51 2.03
C GLU A 53 1.30 -4.40 1.96
N LEU A 54 1.36 -3.51 2.94
CA LEU A 54 0.60 -2.26 2.95
C LEU A 54 1.58 -1.16 3.35
N ILE A 55 1.84 -0.26 2.40
CA ILE A 55 2.76 0.86 2.61
C ILE A 55 1.95 2.14 2.56
N VAL A 56 2.05 2.94 3.62
CA VAL A 56 1.30 4.17 3.77
C VAL A 56 2.27 5.34 3.78
N PHE A 57 2.00 6.34 2.95
CA PHE A 57 2.72 7.60 2.96
C PHE A 57 1.88 8.65 3.67
N LYS A 58 2.34 9.08 4.83
CA LYS A 58 1.65 10.09 5.63
C LYS A 58 2.30 11.45 5.42
N HIS A 59 1.54 12.38 4.85
CA HIS A 59 2.02 13.75 4.65
C HIS A 59 1.87 14.57 5.93
N SER A 60 2.80 15.49 6.16
CA SER A 60 2.73 16.39 7.31
C SER A 60 1.72 17.51 7.10
N LYS A 61 1.36 17.80 5.85
CA LYS A 61 0.40 18.86 5.49
C LYS A 61 -0.86 18.28 4.89
N GLU A 62 -2.00 18.90 5.15
CA GLU A 62 -3.28 18.44 4.63
C GLU A 62 -3.36 18.41 3.11
N LEU A 63 -2.69 19.35 2.44
CA LEU A 63 -2.66 19.42 1.00
C LEU A 63 -1.60 18.50 0.36
N GLY A 64 -0.81 17.83 1.21
CA GLY A 64 0.26 16.98 0.76
C GLY A 64 1.56 17.73 0.54
N ASP A 65 2.68 17.00 0.64
CA ASP A 65 4.03 17.56 0.51
C ASP A 65 4.67 17.20 -0.83
N CYS A 66 4.05 16.29 -1.57
CA CYS A 66 4.61 15.74 -2.79
C CYS A 66 3.49 15.14 -3.62
N PRO A 67 3.53 15.25 -4.95
CA PRO A 67 2.54 14.59 -5.80
C PRO A 67 2.52 13.07 -5.56
N ALA A 68 1.34 12.48 -5.53
CA ALA A 68 1.16 11.06 -5.23
C ALA A 68 1.95 10.16 -6.18
N TYR A 69 2.01 10.52 -7.48
CA TYR A 69 2.71 9.69 -8.46
C TYR A 69 4.20 9.53 -8.15
N LYS A 70 4.83 10.56 -7.57
CA LYS A 70 6.25 10.49 -7.19
C LYS A 70 6.48 9.53 -6.03
N LEU A 71 5.54 9.50 -5.10
CA LEU A 71 5.60 8.56 -3.98
C LEU A 71 5.40 7.13 -4.46
N PHE A 72 4.47 6.92 -5.38
CA PHE A 72 4.24 5.59 -5.95
C PHE A 72 5.44 5.09 -6.74
N GLU A 73 6.12 5.98 -7.47
CA GLU A 73 7.35 5.64 -8.19
C GLU A 73 8.50 5.26 -7.25
N ALA A 74 8.49 5.74 -6.02
CA ALA A 74 9.50 5.40 -5.03
C ALA A 74 9.39 3.96 -4.55
N VAL A 75 8.26 3.29 -4.79
CA VAL A 75 8.07 1.89 -4.46
C VAL A 75 8.22 1.06 -5.73
N GLU A 76 9.22 0.21 -5.74
CA GLU A 76 9.54 -0.65 -6.88
C GLU A 76 9.30 -2.12 -6.53
N VAL A 77 8.59 -2.82 -7.41
CA VAL A 77 8.33 -4.26 -7.27
C VAL A 77 8.94 -4.96 -8.47
N THR A 78 9.90 -5.84 -8.22
CA THR A 78 10.59 -6.56 -9.28
C THR A 78 10.69 -8.04 -8.93
N ARG A 79 10.92 -8.88 -9.94
CA ARG A 79 11.27 -10.27 -9.72
C ARG A 79 12.73 -10.34 -9.26
N LYS A 80 13.02 -11.25 -8.36
CA LYS A 80 14.40 -11.48 -7.95
C LYS A 80 15.21 -12.07 -9.10
N ASP A 81 16.50 -11.83 -9.08
CA ASP A 81 17.40 -12.34 -10.12
C ASP A 81 17.33 -13.86 -10.22
N GLY A 82 17.30 -14.36 -11.46
CA GLY A 82 17.23 -15.78 -11.74
C GLY A 82 15.84 -16.38 -11.69
N ILE A 83 14.81 -15.60 -11.34
CA ILE A 83 13.43 -16.09 -11.29
C ILE A 83 12.74 -15.77 -12.61
N LEU A 84 12.50 -16.80 -13.42
CA LEU A 84 11.78 -16.65 -14.69
C LEU A 84 10.26 -16.78 -14.50
N TYR A 85 9.84 -17.68 -13.63
CA TYR A 85 8.43 -17.96 -13.38
C TYR A 85 8.14 -17.86 -11.88
N PRO A 86 7.76 -16.67 -11.39
CA PRO A 86 7.45 -16.50 -9.96
C PRO A 86 6.28 -17.39 -9.54
N ARG A 87 6.40 -18.01 -8.38
CA ARG A 87 5.39 -18.91 -7.82
C ARG A 87 4.97 -18.56 -6.41
N LYS A 88 5.68 -17.61 -5.77
CA LYS A 88 5.42 -17.20 -4.40
C LYS A 88 5.86 -15.74 -4.22
N TYR A 89 5.41 -15.13 -3.14
CA TYR A 89 5.73 -13.75 -2.83
C TYR A 89 7.25 -13.53 -2.73
N GLN A 90 7.97 -14.49 -2.15
CA GLN A 90 9.41 -14.38 -1.94
C GLN A 90 10.22 -14.38 -3.25
N ASP A 91 9.59 -14.68 -4.37
CA ASP A 91 10.24 -14.58 -5.68
C ASP A 91 10.28 -13.14 -6.21
N TYR A 92 9.63 -12.22 -5.50
CA TYR A 92 9.61 -10.80 -5.81
C TYR A 92 10.39 -10.02 -4.76
N GLU A 93 10.83 -8.82 -5.13
CA GLU A 93 11.49 -7.88 -4.24
C GLU A 93 10.72 -6.56 -4.26
N VAL A 94 10.37 -6.06 -3.08
CA VAL A 94 9.71 -4.78 -2.91
C VAL A 94 10.71 -3.83 -2.28
N ILE A 95 11.04 -2.76 -3.01
CA ILE A 95 12.04 -1.79 -2.57
C ILE A 95 11.36 -0.43 -2.44
N VAL A 96 11.55 0.22 -1.29
CA VAL A 96 11.12 1.60 -1.08
C VAL A 96 12.35 2.48 -1.15
N HIS A 97 12.42 3.32 -2.19
CA HIS A 97 13.53 4.23 -2.40
C HIS A 97 13.33 5.49 -1.55
N GLU A 98 13.73 5.42 -0.30
CA GLU A 98 13.52 6.51 0.67
C GLU A 98 14.19 7.82 0.26
N GLY A 99 15.29 7.76 -0.48
CA GLY A 99 15.96 8.95 -1.00
C GLY A 99 15.13 9.76 -1.97
N GLN A 100 14.08 9.18 -2.54
CA GLN A 100 13.16 9.86 -3.46
C GLN A 100 11.95 10.44 -2.74
N ILE A 101 11.83 10.22 -1.43
CA ILE A 101 10.70 10.63 -0.62
C ILE A 101 11.10 11.84 0.23
N PRO A 102 10.31 12.94 0.22
CA PRO A 102 10.62 14.10 1.06
C PRO A 102 10.63 13.73 2.54
N GLU A 103 11.47 14.40 3.33
CA GLU A 103 11.57 14.16 4.77
C GLU A 103 10.27 14.45 5.52
N THR A 104 9.43 15.30 4.94
CA THR A 104 8.13 15.66 5.52
C THR A 104 7.07 14.56 5.34
N VAL A 105 7.36 13.55 4.55
CA VAL A 105 6.47 12.41 4.32
C VAL A 105 6.98 11.22 5.13
N GLU A 106 6.13 10.71 6.01
CA GLU A 106 6.43 9.52 6.81
C GLU A 106 6.03 8.25 6.04
N VAL A 107 6.94 7.30 5.99
CA VAL A 107 6.67 6.00 5.37
C VAL A 107 6.35 5.00 6.47
N ILE A 108 5.15 4.44 6.41
CA ILE A 108 4.68 3.47 7.41
C ILE A 108 4.40 2.15 6.70
N ARG A 109 5.11 1.12 7.10
CA ARG A 109 4.86 -0.24 6.59
C ARG A 109 4.01 -0.97 7.61
N LYS A 110 2.76 -1.29 7.22
CA LYS A 110 1.79 -1.91 8.12
C LYS A 110 1.91 -3.43 8.15
N ILE A 111 2.56 -3.98 7.14
CA ILE A 111 2.87 -5.41 7.09
C ILE A 111 4.31 -5.57 6.66
#